data_bedda77beb5cd90207e74a00c163d104
#
_entry.id   bedda77beb5cd90207e74a00c163d104
#
_cell.length_a   1.000
_cell.length_b   1.000
_cell.length_c   1.000
_cell.angle_alpha   90.00
_cell.angle_beta   90.00
_cell.angle_gamma   90.00
#
_symmetry.space_group_name_H-M   'P 1'
#
loop_
_entity.id
_entity.type
_entity.pdbx_description
1 polymer ?
#
loop_
_entity_poly.entity_id
_entity_poly.type
_entity_poly.pdbx_seq_one_letter_code
_entity_poly.pdbx_strand_id
1 'polypeptide(L)'
;AVAIGLDHFKLDAKRDNITYVQSGTMTTRIAGMRAGSIDATVVDPGFVPFLVDEGFKDLGYLGKFGIPYQHESLDSSKAFLAKHRGTALNAVKGIIEGIAFIAQERNAAEVKQVLKKYLKFEEQAKIDDAYTSLRGYAVNIRKPYPTDEGVDSLIKFLAKFNPKVASVTVKDIVDSSLVAELDKSGFIDAIYKEMSRGK
;
A
#
# COMPACT_ATOMS: atom_id res chain seq x y z
N ALA A 1 -1.19 -10.71 1.88
CA ALA A 1 -1.18 -10.14 3.24
C ALA A 1 -1.72 -11.14 4.27
N VAL A 2 -3.01 -11.65 4.18
CA VAL A 2 -3.60 -12.58 5.18
C VAL A 2 -2.67 -13.75 5.48
N ALA A 3 -2.25 -14.49 4.48
CA ALA A 3 -1.44 -15.68 4.68
C ALA A 3 -0.03 -15.39 5.23
N ILE A 4 0.53 -14.21 4.95
CA ILE A 4 1.78 -13.75 5.59
C ILE A 4 1.55 -13.49 7.08
N GLY A 5 0.42 -12.88 7.44
CA GLY A 5 0.03 -12.69 8.84
C GLY A 5 -0.16 -14.02 9.57
N LEU A 6 -0.83 -14.99 8.96
CA LEU A 6 -1.00 -16.33 9.52
C LEU A 6 0.35 -17.04 9.74
N ASP A 7 1.26 -16.95 8.77
CA ASP A 7 2.62 -17.51 8.88
C ASP A 7 3.39 -16.88 10.06
N HIS A 8 3.26 -15.56 10.25
CA HIS A 8 3.83 -14.85 11.40
C HIS A 8 3.30 -15.39 12.74
N PHE A 9 2.00 -15.64 12.83
CA PHE A 9 1.36 -16.22 14.01
C PHE A 9 1.55 -17.74 14.11
N LYS A 10 2.34 -18.35 13.22
CA LYS A 10 2.56 -19.80 13.16
C LYS A 10 1.27 -20.60 12.99
N LEU A 11 0.30 -20.02 12.30
CA LEU A 11 -0.95 -20.68 11.93
C LEU A 11 -0.77 -21.36 10.56
N ASP A 12 -1.23 -22.60 10.49
CA ASP A 12 -1.22 -23.41 9.27
C ASP A 12 -2.66 -23.68 8.80
N ALA A 13 -2.93 -23.37 7.53
CA ALA A 13 -4.28 -23.45 7.02
C ALA A 13 -4.90 -24.85 7.16
N LYS A 14 -4.12 -25.91 6.96
CA LYS A 14 -4.62 -27.30 7.04
C LYS A 14 -4.75 -27.76 8.49
N ARG A 15 -3.71 -27.52 9.30
CA ARG A 15 -3.70 -27.92 10.72
C ARG A 15 -4.78 -27.20 11.52
N ASP A 16 -4.95 -25.90 11.27
CA ASP A 16 -5.82 -25.02 12.06
C ASP A 16 -7.19 -24.82 11.38
N ASN A 17 -7.50 -25.62 10.35
CA ASN A 17 -8.78 -25.59 9.62
C ASN A 17 -9.14 -24.21 9.07
N ILE A 18 -8.18 -23.52 8.45
CA ILE A 18 -8.37 -22.19 7.87
C ILE A 18 -8.59 -22.34 6.36
N THR A 19 -9.70 -21.78 5.87
CA THR A 19 -10.02 -21.73 4.44
C THR A 19 -9.75 -20.34 3.88
N TYR A 20 -8.93 -20.26 2.82
CA TYR A 20 -8.74 -19.02 2.07
C TYR A 20 -9.88 -18.82 1.10
N VAL A 21 -10.58 -17.69 1.24
CA VAL A 21 -11.65 -17.27 0.33
C VAL A 21 -11.16 -16.10 -0.52
N GLN A 22 -11.17 -16.25 -1.83
CA GLN A 22 -10.86 -15.15 -2.74
C GLN A 22 -12.10 -14.28 -2.94
N SER A 23 -12.17 -13.14 -2.30
CA SER A 23 -13.36 -12.28 -2.25
C SER A 23 -13.17 -10.93 -2.94
N GLY A 24 -12.22 -10.81 -3.85
CA GLY A 24 -12.00 -9.62 -4.67
C GLY A 24 -11.49 -8.40 -3.89
N THR A 25 -12.18 -7.26 -4.01
CA THR A 25 -11.76 -5.98 -3.45
C THR A 25 -11.92 -5.90 -1.93
N MET A 26 -11.32 -4.90 -1.30
CA MET A 26 -11.52 -4.64 0.13
C MET A 26 -12.99 -4.44 0.47
N THR A 27 -13.74 -3.70 -0.34
CA THR A 27 -15.18 -3.48 -0.14
C THR A 27 -15.97 -4.78 -0.11
N THR A 28 -15.69 -5.70 -1.04
CA THR A 28 -16.37 -7.02 -1.08
C THR A 28 -15.98 -7.89 0.10
N ARG A 29 -14.72 -7.81 0.57
CA ARG A 29 -14.28 -8.54 1.78
C ARG A 29 -14.97 -8.04 3.04
N ILE A 30 -15.09 -6.72 3.21
CA ILE A 30 -15.81 -6.11 4.33
C ILE A 30 -17.29 -6.49 4.29
N ALA A 31 -17.91 -6.46 3.11
CA ALA A 31 -19.30 -6.92 2.97
C ALA A 31 -19.46 -8.40 3.35
N GLY A 32 -18.50 -9.25 2.99
CA GLY A 32 -18.47 -10.66 3.39
C GLY A 32 -18.35 -10.86 4.90
N MET A 33 -17.54 -10.04 5.59
CA MET A 33 -17.44 -10.06 7.06
C MET A 33 -18.78 -9.66 7.70
N ARG A 34 -19.41 -8.59 7.21
CA ARG A 34 -20.73 -8.15 7.71
C ARG A 34 -21.82 -9.20 7.49
N ALA A 35 -21.74 -9.95 6.41
CA ALA A 35 -22.66 -11.04 6.09
C ALA A 35 -22.32 -12.37 6.81
N GLY A 36 -21.22 -12.44 7.55
CA GLY A 36 -20.77 -13.67 8.21
C GLY A 36 -20.25 -14.75 7.28
N SER A 37 -19.94 -14.43 6.02
CA SER A 37 -19.35 -15.37 5.04
C SER A 37 -17.82 -15.34 5.04
N ILE A 38 -17.22 -14.39 5.74
CA ILE A 38 -15.78 -14.25 5.98
C ILE A 38 -15.58 -13.97 7.47
N ASP A 39 -14.78 -14.78 8.14
CA ASP A 39 -14.51 -14.65 9.57
C ASP A 39 -13.43 -13.60 9.88
N ALA A 40 -12.44 -13.46 8.99
CA ALA A 40 -11.35 -12.50 9.16
C ALA A 40 -10.78 -12.05 7.81
N THR A 41 -10.31 -10.80 7.76
CA THR A 41 -9.61 -10.27 6.59
C THR A 41 -8.57 -9.21 6.97
N VAL A 42 -7.75 -8.80 6.01
CA VAL A 42 -6.86 -7.63 6.14
C VAL A 42 -7.51 -6.44 5.46
N VAL A 43 -7.50 -5.31 6.13
CA VAL A 43 -8.00 -4.03 5.62
C VAL A 43 -6.94 -2.96 5.75
N ASP A 44 -7.09 -1.87 5.02
CA ASP A 44 -6.23 -0.70 5.22
C ASP A 44 -6.51 -0.08 6.60
N PRO A 45 -5.48 0.43 7.30
CA PRO A 45 -5.61 0.92 8.67
C PRO A 45 -6.72 1.96 8.87
N GLY A 46 -7.00 2.79 7.85
CA GLY A 46 -8.07 3.79 7.90
C GLY A 46 -9.48 3.21 8.02
N PHE A 47 -9.68 1.91 7.78
CA PHE A 47 -10.97 1.23 7.94
C PHE A 47 -11.14 0.53 9.29
N VAL A 48 -10.04 0.34 10.02
CA VAL A 48 -10.08 -0.40 11.30
C VAL A 48 -11.01 0.25 12.33
N PRO A 49 -10.97 1.57 12.59
CA PRO A 49 -11.85 2.20 13.57
C PRO A 49 -13.34 1.93 13.29
N PHE A 50 -13.74 2.00 12.01
CA PHE A 50 -15.14 1.79 11.62
C PHE A 50 -15.61 0.35 11.84
N LEU A 51 -14.72 -0.61 11.54
CA LEU A 51 -15.03 -2.02 11.75
C LEU A 51 -15.08 -2.36 13.24
N VAL A 52 -14.25 -1.73 14.06
CA VAL A 52 -14.29 -1.86 15.52
C VAL A 52 -15.62 -1.30 16.07
N ASP A 53 -16.07 -0.14 15.59
CA ASP A 53 -17.36 0.46 15.96
C ASP A 53 -18.55 -0.43 15.55
N GLU A 54 -18.41 -1.21 14.48
CA GLU A 54 -19.38 -2.22 14.04
C GLU A 54 -19.30 -3.54 14.84
N GLY A 55 -18.40 -3.64 15.82
CA GLY A 55 -18.22 -4.81 16.69
C GLY A 55 -17.19 -5.84 16.24
N PHE A 56 -16.44 -5.57 15.16
CA PHE A 56 -15.32 -6.43 14.76
C PHE A 56 -14.12 -6.21 15.68
N LYS A 57 -13.24 -7.23 15.76
CA LYS A 57 -12.02 -7.15 16.56
C LYS A 57 -10.82 -6.83 15.67
N ASP A 58 -10.03 -5.83 16.07
CA ASP A 58 -8.70 -5.62 15.53
C ASP A 58 -7.75 -6.69 16.11
N LEU A 59 -7.21 -7.53 15.23
CA LEU A 59 -6.26 -8.61 15.58
C LEU A 59 -4.81 -8.13 15.53
N GLY A 60 -4.57 -6.91 15.05
CA GLY A 60 -3.26 -6.28 15.04
C GLY A 60 -2.87 -5.68 13.69
N TYR A 61 -1.89 -4.79 13.75
CA TYR A 61 -1.34 -4.09 12.59
C TYR A 61 -0.08 -4.80 12.07
N LEU A 62 -0.17 -5.40 10.88
CA LEU A 62 0.94 -6.16 10.26
C LEU A 62 2.23 -5.36 10.14
N GLY A 63 2.15 -4.05 9.92
CA GLY A 63 3.31 -3.18 9.86
C GLY A 63 4.12 -3.07 11.15
N LYS A 64 3.53 -3.42 12.31
CA LYS A 64 4.23 -3.46 13.61
C LYS A 64 4.93 -4.79 13.88
N PHE A 65 4.67 -5.82 13.08
CA PHE A 65 5.26 -7.15 13.28
C PHE A 65 6.65 -7.31 12.68
N GLY A 66 7.21 -6.25 12.08
CA GLY A 66 8.53 -6.31 11.45
C GLY A 66 8.61 -7.24 10.25
N ILE A 67 7.47 -7.52 9.60
CA ILE A 67 7.40 -8.37 8.41
C ILE A 67 7.73 -7.50 7.20
N PRO A 68 8.83 -7.73 6.48
CA PRO A 68 9.09 -7.02 5.24
C PRO A 68 7.99 -7.34 4.22
N TYR A 69 7.30 -6.30 3.74
CA TYR A 69 6.18 -6.47 2.82
C TYR A 69 6.04 -5.26 1.90
N GLN A 70 6.19 -5.47 0.59
CA GLN A 70 5.90 -4.45 -0.42
C GLN A 70 4.39 -4.50 -0.71
N HIS A 71 3.65 -3.52 -0.19
CA HIS A 71 2.19 -3.52 -0.29
C HIS A 71 1.70 -3.02 -1.65
N GLU A 72 2.19 -1.87 -2.08
CA GLU A 72 1.75 -1.24 -3.31
C GLU A 72 2.94 -0.91 -4.21
N SER A 73 2.72 -0.95 -5.52
CA SER A 73 3.70 -0.65 -6.54
C SER A 73 3.05 -0.07 -7.78
N LEU A 74 3.82 0.66 -8.56
CA LEU A 74 3.46 1.00 -9.93
C LEU A 74 4.01 -0.09 -10.84
N ASP A 75 3.10 -0.85 -11.45
CA ASP A 75 3.48 -1.99 -12.27
C ASP A 75 3.40 -1.66 -13.77
N SER A 76 4.35 -2.20 -14.52
CA SER A 76 4.39 -2.04 -15.96
C SER A 76 5.05 -3.25 -16.64
N SER A 77 4.72 -3.50 -17.90
CA SER A 77 5.46 -4.48 -18.69
C SER A 77 6.81 -3.94 -19.13
N LYS A 78 7.83 -4.83 -19.21
CA LYS A 78 9.15 -4.47 -19.76
C LYS A 78 9.05 -3.88 -21.18
N ALA A 79 8.14 -4.38 -22.01
CA ALA A 79 7.91 -3.87 -23.34
C ALA A 79 7.36 -2.43 -23.34
N PHE A 80 6.44 -2.11 -22.42
CA PHE A 80 5.94 -0.74 -22.26
C PHE A 80 7.04 0.21 -21.80
N LEU A 81 7.81 -0.18 -20.79
CA LEU A 81 8.92 0.64 -20.28
C LEU A 81 9.96 0.92 -21.37
N ALA A 82 10.33 -0.10 -22.16
CA ALA A 82 11.30 0.08 -23.24
C ALA A 82 10.81 1.07 -24.31
N LYS A 83 9.50 1.07 -24.61
CA LYS A 83 8.91 1.90 -25.66
C LYS A 83 8.44 3.26 -25.18
N HIS A 84 8.02 3.37 -23.91
CA HIS A 84 7.33 4.53 -23.35
C HIS A 84 7.96 5.01 -22.03
N ARG A 85 9.30 4.92 -21.91
CA ARG A 85 10.02 5.29 -20.69
C ARG A 85 9.67 6.71 -20.19
N GLY A 86 9.55 7.68 -21.09
CA GLY A 86 9.19 9.05 -20.73
C GLY A 86 7.78 9.16 -20.09
N THR A 87 6.81 8.40 -20.60
CA THR A 87 5.47 8.33 -20.01
C THR A 87 5.51 7.71 -18.61
N ALA A 88 6.26 6.61 -18.44
CA ALA A 88 6.44 5.98 -17.13
C ALA A 88 7.14 6.92 -16.13
N LEU A 89 8.17 7.64 -16.58
CA LEU A 89 8.88 8.63 -15.74
C LEU A 89 7.92 9.75 -15.29
N ASN A 90 7.06 10.25 -16.18
CA ASN A 90 6.07 11.26 -15.83
C ASN A 90 5.01 10.74 -14.85
N ALA A 91 4.61 9.48 -14.97
CA ALA A 91 3.72 8.85 -13.99
C ALA A 91 4.38 8.78 -12.60
N VAL A 92 5.65 8.36 -12.53
CA VAL A 92 6.40 8.32 -11.26
C VAL A 92 6.57 9.74 -10.68
N LYS A 93 6.84 10.77 -11.52
CA LYS A 93 6.86 12.18 -11.06
C LYS A 93 5.55 12.57 -10.41
N GLY A 94 4.42 12.34 -11.08
CA GLY A 94 3.10 12.68 -10.54
C GLY A 94 2.79 11.98 -9.22
N ILE A 95 3.22 10.72 -9.06
CA ILE A 95 3.08 9.99 -7.79
C ILE A 95 3.93 10.65 -6.69
N ILE A 96 5.19 10.99 -6.97
CA ILE A 96 6.08 11.64 -6.01
C ILE A 96 5.54 13.03 -5.61
N GLU A 97 5.05 13.80 -6.58
CA GLU A 97 4.39 15.10 -6.32
C GLU A 97 3.14 14.92 -5.43
N GLY A 98 2.31 13.92 -5.72
CA GLY A 98 1.14 13.59 -4.91
C GLY A 98 1.51 13.19 -3.48
N ILE A 99 2.52 12.36 -3.29
CA ILE A 99 3.04 11.99 -1.97
C ILE A 99 3.53 13.23 -1.21
N ALA A 100 4.33 14.08 -1.87
CA ALA A 100 4.84 15.30 -1.28
C ALA A 100 3.73 16.29 -0.94
N PHE A 101 2.68 16.39 -1.77
CA PHE A 101 1.50 17.21 -1.52
C PHE A 101 0.73 16.75 -0.28
N ILE A 102 0.47 15.46 -0.17
CA ILE A 102 -0.24 14.85 0.97
C ILE A 102 0.54 15.01 2.27
N ALA A 103 1.88 14.93 2.22
CA ALA A 103 2.74 15.08 3.39
C ALA A 103 2.63 16.47 4.04
N GLN A 104 2.25 17.51 3.28
CA GLN A 104 2.14 18.89 3.76
C GLN A 104 0.83 19.16 4.48
N GLU A 105 0.91 19.55 5.75
CA GLU A 105 -0.28 19.81 6.59
C GLU A 105 -1.16 20.93 6.06
N ARG A 106 -0.56 21.95 5.43
CA ARG A 106 -1.29 23.06 4.79
C ARG A 106 -2.27 22.62 3.71
N ASN A 107 -2.04 21.46 3.09
CA ASN A 107 -2.90 20.87 2.05
C ASN A 107 -4.02 20.00 2.63
N ALA A 108 -4.13 19.92 3.96
CA ALA A 108 -5.07 19.04 4.64
C ALA A 108 -6.52 19.19 4.14
N ALA A 109 -6.98 20.43 3.98
CA ALA A 109 -8.33 20.71 3.53
C ALA A 109 -8.60 20.15 2.12
N GLU A 110 -7.66 20.34 1.19
CA GLU A 110 -7.80 19.85 -0.18
C GLU A 110 -7.69 18.33 -0.25
N VAL A 111 -6.73 17.73 0.48
CA VAL A 111 -6.60 16.26 0.58
C VAL A 111 -7.88 15.65 1.13
N LYS A 112 -8.47 16.22 2.18
CA LYS A 112 -9.73 15.76 2.76
C LYS A 112 -10.91 15.85 1.77
N GLN A 113 -10.96 16.91 0.94
CA GLN A 113 -11.97 17.01 -0.12
C GLN A 113 -11.80 15.89 -1.17
N VAL A 114 -10.58 15.60 -1.56
CA VAL A 114 -10.27 14.50 -2.49
C VAL A 114 -10.68 13.16 -1.86
N LEU A 115 -10.32 12.90 -0.61
CA LEU A 115 -10.71 11.70 0.12
C LEU A 115 -12.24 11.54 0.19
N LYS A 116 -12.96 12.61 0.56
CA LYS A 116 -14.42 12.61 0.58
C LYS A 116 -15.00 12.22 -0.77
N LYS A 117 -14.51 12.83 -1.85
CA LYS A 117 -14.96 12.56 -3.22
C LYS A 117 -14.76 11.10 -3.65
N TYR A 118 -13.58 10.53 -3.38
CA TYR A 118 -13.21 9.21 -3.90
C TYR A 118 -13.59 8.05 -2.96
N LEU A 119 -13.53 8.26 -1.64
CA LEU A 119 -13.94 7.25 -0.65
C LEU A 119 -15.44 7.29 -0.35
N LYS A 120 -16.13 8.37 -0.79
CA LYS A 120 -17.57 8.57 -0.58
C LYS A 120 -17.98 8.51 0.91
N PHE A 121 -17.08 9.00 1.78
CA PHE A 121 -17.40 9.14 3.19
C PHE A 121 -18.25 10.38 3.43
N GLU A 122 -19.36 10.24 4.14
CA GLU A 122 -20.22 11.34 4.53
C GLU A 122 -19.83 11.94 5.90
N GLU A 123 -19.30 11.12 6.79
CA GLU A 123 -18.93 11.51 8.14
C GLU A 123 -17.54 12.17 8.16
N GLN A 124 -17.47 13.37 8.76
CA GLN A 124 -16.21 14.14 8.84
C GLN A 124 -15.11 13.38 9.61
N ALA A 125 -15.47 12.68 10.69
CA ALA A 125 -14.53 11.88 11.47
C ALA A 125 -13.82 10.83 10.61
N LYS A 126 -14.55 10.13 9.73
CA LYS A 126 -13.98 9.15 8.80
C LYS A 126 -12.99 9.76 7.82
N ILE A 127 -13.29 10.96 7.35
CA ILE A 127 -12.40 11.70 6.44
C ILE A 127 -11.12 12.10 7.19
N ASP A 128 -11.24 12.54 8.43
CA ASP A 128 -10.12 12.98 9.26
C ASP A 128 -9.19 11.80 9.61
N ASP A 129 -9.75 10.64 9.93
CA ASP A 129 -8.98 9.41 10.19
C ASP A 129 -8.29 8.90 8.93
N ALA A 130 -8.98 8.88 7.79
CA ALA A 130 -8.39 8.51 6.51
C ALA A 130 -7.24 9.46 6.12
N TYR A 131 -7.41 10.77 6.32
CA TYR A 131 -6.37 11.77 6.11
C TYR A 131 -5.16 11.53 7.03
N THR A 132 -5.39 11.30 8.31
CA THR A 132 -4.32 11.07 9.29
C THR A 132 -3.50 9.84 8.93
N SER A 133 -4.16 8.75 8.55
CA SER A 133 -3.50 7.52 8.09
C SER A 133 -2.69 7.78 6.81
N LEU A 134 -3.30 8.38 5.79
CA LEU A 134 -2.67 8.64 4.50
C LEU A 134 -1.47 9.57 4.64
N ARG A 135 -1.59 10.66 5.41
CA ARG A 135 -0.49 11.57 5.68
C ARG A 135 0.64 10.89 6.44
N GLY A 136 0.32 10.02 7.40
CA GLY A 136 1.31 9.22 8.13
C GLY A 136 2.19 8.39 7.18
N TYR A 137 1.61 7.77 6.16
CA TYR A 137 2.36 7.09 5.10
C TYR A 137 3.19 8.07 4.26
N ALA A 138 2.57 9.15 3.78
CA ALA A 138 3.21 10.10 2.87
C ALA A 138 4.46 10.77 3.49
N VAL A 139 4.44 11.08 4.77
CA VAL A 139 5.58 11.65 5.51
C VAL A 139 6.77 10.69 5.55
N ASN A 140 6.51 9.38 5.64
CA ASN A 140 7.55 8.36 5.76
C ASN A 140 8.10 7.87 4.41
N ILE A 141 7.38 8.11 3.29
CA ILE A 141 7.76 7.61 1.95
C ILE A 141 8.29 8.76 1.07
N ARG A 142 9.26 9.51 1.56
CA ARG A 142 9.81 10.66 0.79
C ARG A 142 10.43 10.24 -0.55
N LYS A 143 11.16 9.12 -0.57
CA LYS A 143 11.77 8.54 -1.75
C LYS A 143 11.21 7.13 -1.95
N PRO A 144 10.22 6.95 -2.85
CA PRO A 144 9.45 5.71 -2.94
C PRO A 144 10.20 4.62 -3.72
N TYR A 145 11.37 4.23 -3.23
CA TYR A 145 12.04 3.05 -3.75
C TYR A 145 11.30 1.79 -3.33
N PRO A 146 11.12 0.81 -4.23
CA PRO A 146 10.69 -0.53 -3.82
C PRO A 146 11.69 -1.10 -2.80
N THR A 147 11.19 -1.84 -1.83
CA THR A 147 12.05 -2.52 -0.85
C THR A 147 12.37 -3.92 -1.32
N ASP A 148 13.65 -4.21 -1.57
CA ASP A 148 14.10 -5.53 -2.03
C ASP A 148 13.67 -6.64 -1.06
N GLU A 149 13.76 -6.39 0.25
CA GLU A 149 13.34 -7.33 1.29
C GLU A 149 11.82 -7.58 1.26
N GLY A 150 11.02 -6.53 1.04
CA GLY A 150 9.57 -6.65 0.95
C GLY A 150 9.13 -7.45 -0.28
N VAL A 151 9.79 -7.24 -1.42
CA VAL A 151 9.53 -8.00 -2.66
C VAL A 151 10.00 -9.43 -2.55
N ASP A 152 11.19 -9.68 -1.98
CA ASP A 152 11.71 -11.04 -1.74
C ASP A 152 10.79 -11.87 -0.83
N SER A 153 10.25 -11.25 0.22
CA SER A 153 9.26 -11.87 1.09
C SER A 153 8.00 -12.29 0.32
N LEU A 154 7.52 -11.45 -0.61
CA LEU A 154 6.40 -11.79 -1.46
C LEU A 154 6.71 -12.94 -2.41
N ILE A 155 7.90 -12.94 -3.04
CA ILE A 155 8.34 -14.02 -3.93
C ILE A 155 8.38 -15.34 -3.17
N LYS A 156 9.04 -15.37 -2.02
CA LYS A 156 9.14 -16.57 -1.15
C LYS A 156 7.77 -17.08 -0.72
N PHE A 157 6.88 -16.15 -0.38
CA PHE A 157 5.52 -16.49 0.00
C PHE A 157 4.74 -17.08 -1.19
N LEU A 158 4.74 -16.42 -2.34
CA LEU A 158 4.01 -16.86 -3.53
C LEU A 158 4.54 -18.20 -4.08
N ALA A 159 5.83 -18.47 -3.94
CA ALA A 159 6.44 -19.74 -4.34
C ALA A 159 5.83 -20.95 -3.62
N LYS A 160 5.28 -20.76 -2.40
CA LYS A 160 4.56 -21.83 -1.66
C LYS A 160 3.29 -22.29 -2.39
N PHE A 161 2.67 -21.41 -3.19
CA PHE A 161 1.41 -21.67 -3.90
C PHE A 161 1.59 -21.83 -5.42
N ASN A 162 2.68 -21.29 -5.96
CA ASN A 162 2.98 -21.33 -7.39
C ASN A 162 4.46 -21.64 -7.62
N PRO A 163 4.83 -22.89 -7.94
CA PRO A 163 6.21 -23.30 -8.15
C PRO A 163 6.95 -22.49 -9.24
N LYS A 164 6.23 -21.90 -10.21
CA LYS A 164 6.84 -21.05 -11.24
C LYS A 164 7.46 -19.77 -10.66
N VAL A 165 7.03 -19.34 -9.50
CA VAL A 165 7.57 -18.16 -8.80
C VAL A 165 8.89 -18.48 -8.08
N ALA A 166 9.18 -19.75 -7.80
CA ALA A 166 10.37 -20.15 -7.06
C ALA A 166 11.71 -19.79 -7.75
N SER A 167 11.69 -19.60 -9.08
CA SER A 167 12.87 -19.18 -9.86
C SER A 167 12.94 -17.66 -10.10
N VAL A 168 11.94 -16.89 -9.66
CA VAL A 168 11.90 -15.44 -9.83
C VAL A 168 12.75 -14.77 -8.76
N THR A 169 13.55 -13.79 -9.15
CA THR A 169 14.33 -12.97 -8.22
C THR A 169 13.82 -11.52 -8.20
N VAL A 170 14.18 -10.78 -7.16
CA VAL A 170 13.86 -9.35 -7.06
C VAL A 170 14.32 -8.59 -8.32
N LYS A 171 15.52 -8.89 -8.83
CA LYS A 171 16.10 -8.26 -10.03
C LYS A 171 15.30 -8.52 -11.32
N ASP A 172 14.50 -9.58 -11.36
CA ASP A 172 13.69 -9.91 -12.53
C ASP A 172 12.44 -9.03 -12.65
N ILE A 173 11.96 -8.50 -11.51
CA ILE A 173 10.67 -7.80 -11.42
C ILE A 173 10.76 -6.37 -10.90
N VAL A 174 11.81 -5.99 -10.17
CA VAL A 174 11.98 -4.63 -9.65
C VAL A 174 12.83 -3.81 -10.60
N ASP A 175 12.32 -2.64 -11.01
CA ASP A 175 13.05 -1.61 -11.73
C ASP A 175 13.00 -0.29 -10.96
N SER A 176 14.05 0.00 -10.20
CA SER A 176 14.20 1.25 -9.44
C SER A 176 14.77 2.40 -10.28
N SER A 177 15.05 2.18 -11.57
CA SER A 177 15.79 3.14 -12.40
C SER A 177 15.08 4.48 -12.57
N LEU A 178 13.74 4.49 -12.61
CA LEU A 178 12.96 5.73 -12.75
C LEU A 178 13.02 6.58 -11.48
N VAL A 179 12.87 5.96 -10.31
CA VAL A 179 13.00 6.67 -9.03
C VAL A 179 14.43 7.15 -8.82
N ALA A 180 15.44 6.32 -9.17
CA ALA A 180 16.84 6.68 -9.05
C ALA A 180 17.22 7.84 -9.98
N GLU A 181 16.65 7.93 -11.18
CA GLU A 181 16.83 9.05 -12.11
C GLU A 181 16.30 10.35 -11.49
N LEU A 182 15.09 10.32 -10.94
CA LEU A 182 14.48 11.49 -10.31
C LEU A 182 15.19 11.90 -9.02
N ASP A 183 15.69 10.96 -8.26
CA ASP A 183 16.49 11.22 -7.07
C ASP A 183 17.83 11.88 -7.43
N LYS A 184 18.59 11.28 -8.35
CA LYS A 184 19.89 11.82 -8.80
C LYS A 184 19.77 13.18 -9.48
N SER A 185 18.68 13.46 -10.17
CA SER A 185 18.44 14.78 -10.78
C SER A 185 18.13 15.88 -9.75
N GLY A 186 17.92 15.52 -8.49
CA GLY A 186 17.50 16.44 -7.44
C GLY A 186 16.01 16.80 -7.47
N PHE A 187 15.22 16.20 -8.38
CA PHE A 187 13.79 16.47 -8.53
C PHE A 187 13.02 16.24 -7.23
N ILE A 188 13.27 15.12 -6.56
CA ILE A 188 12.57 14.77 -5.31
C ILE A 188 12.87 15.80 -4.22
N ASP A 189 14.14 16.13 -4.03
CA ASP A 189 14.56 17.10 -3.00
C ASP A 189 14.05 18.51 -3.31
N ALA A 190 13.99 18.91 -4.59
CA ALA A 190 13.46 20.20 -5.01
C ALA A 190 11.97 20.35 -4.65
N ILE A 191 11.13 19.34 -4.90
CA ILE A 191 9.70 19.34 -4.56
C ILE A 191 9.49 19.53 -3.07
N TYR A 192 10.18 18.77 -2.22
CA TYR A 192 10.05 18.90 -0.78
C TYR A 192 10.57 20.22 -0.26
N LYS A 193 11.62 20.80 -0.87
CA LYS A 193 12.15 22.13 -0.53
C LYS A 193 11.19 23.25 -0.93
N GLU A 194 10.61 23.17 -2.11
CA GLU A 194 9.61 24.14 -2.58
C GLU A 194 8.36 24.11 -1.69
N MET A 195 7.86 22.94 -1.40
CA MET A 195 6.71 22.74 -0.51
C MET A 195 6.97 23.20 0.94
N SER A 196 8.22 23.20 1.41
CA SER A 196 8.58 23.73 2.73
C SER A 196 8.70 25.25 2.80
N ARG A 197 8.94 25.92 1.65
CA ARG A 197 9.11 27.40 1.57
C ARG A 197 7.81 28.18 1.45
N GLY A 198 6.71 27.55 1.13
CA GLY A 198 5.40 28.20 1.01
C GLY A 198 4.69 28.34 2.37
N LYS A 199 5.44 28.76 3.40
CA LYS A 199 4.88 29.19 4.69
C LYS A 199 4.50 30.65 4.61
#